data_29bf5664e950f76a1ada4e0337ab0ae5
#
_entry.id   29bf5664e950f76a1ada4e0337ab0ae5
#
_cell.length_a   1.000
_cell.length_b   1.000
_cell.length_c   1.000
_cell.angle_alpha   90.00
_cell.angle_beta   90.00
_cell.angle_gamma   90.00
#
_symmetry.space_group_name_H-M   'P 1'
#
loop_
_entity.id
_entity.type
_entity.pdbx_description
1 polymer ?
#
loop_
_entity_poly.entity_id
_entity_poly.type
_entity_poly.pdbx_seq_one_letter_code
_entity_poly.pdbx_strand_id
1 'polypeptide(L)'
;MKDISRFFTIYWIIYFPTCIAYNDLPGFSSIDEVMTGILLVYTFMKYNNRSINRRPWKEFIVCIGLIAFYTVYSLLFGANVAGGVWLDLMQEIRPYTIIFCTWILNPRFTKKQKKWMLSTMVITLFSWIVYHPQTLDAQVEAEFPVLGQLAICTGMSWYLFTKETKRNRNIALLLVLTGMLAPKFKFMGEVVCFIAFVFYVKQRLNFKSPKTMVYVALVITIILMITWTKFDAYYVSGLSNDELARPMTYKTSLQILWDYLPFGSGMGSFACNGAWKFYSPLYYKYNLNGIWGLDEGGGFICDAYYPTLAQFGIVGVFFFCWFWKRRLAAFDIIADMRYYRVAMITFCCLAIEQTADSSWLSGKGMGYCMLIALCLNANRNAMEQRRREEMRKEMMEKRRMATNSENEQQKLAENIKS
;
A
#
# COMPACT_ATOMS: atom_id res chain seq x y z
N MET A 1 -17.19 1.39 17.51
CA MET A 1 -16.66 0.32 16.62
C MET A 1 -17.54 0.02 15.42
N LYS A 2 -18.87 -0.11 15.57
CA LYS A 2 -19.77 -0.39 14.43
C LYS A 2 -19.69 0.70 13.35
N ASP A 3 -19.62 1.97 13.74
CA ASP A 3 -19.57 3.09 12.78
C ASP A 3 -18.26 3.14 11.99
N ILE A 4 -17.12 2.92 12.66
CA ILE A 4 -15.80 2.86 11.97
C ILE A 4 -15.79 1.73 10.94
N SER A 5 -16.31 0.54 11.31
CA SER A 5 -16.37 -0.59 10.39
C SER A 5 -17.34 -0.36 9.22
N ARG A 6 -18.47 0.33 9.46
CA ARG A 6 -19.41 0.73 8.39
C ARG A 6 -18.77 1.74 7.45
N PHE A 7 -18.15 2.79 8.00
CA PHE A 7 -17.43 3.80 7.22
C PHE A 7 -16.39 3.14 6.32
N PHE A 8 -15.51 2.30 6.88
CA PHE A 8 -14.48 1.62 6.09
C PHE A 8 -15.04 0.65 5.05
N THR A 9 -16.15 -0.01 5.34
CA THR A 9 -16.81 -0.87 4.35
C THR A 9 -17.29 -0.05 3.15
N ILE A 10 -17.95 1.09 3.41
CA ILE A 10 -18.41 1.99 2.34
C ILE A 10 -17.22 2.59 1.60
N TYR A 11 -16.21 3.07 2.33
CA TYR A 11 -14.98 3.63 1.79
C TYR A 11 -14.27 2.63 0.85
N TRP A 12 -14.16 1.37 1.24
CA TRP A 12 -13.56 0.30 0.45
C TRP A 12 -14.39 -0.02 -0.80
N ILE A 13 -15.72 -0.10 -0.65
CA ILE A 13 -16.64 -0.36 -1.76
C ILE A 13 -16.58 0.75 -2.80
N ILE A 14 -16.43 2.00 -2.39
CA ILE A 14 -16.32 3.15 -3.31
C ILE A 14 -14.94 3.17 -3.97
N TYR A 15 -13.86 2.94 -3.20
CA TYR A 15 -12.48 3.06 -3.67
C TYR A 15 -12.19 2.19 -4.91
N PHE A 16 -12.60 0.93 -4.95
CA PHE A 16 -12.23 0.05 -6.05
C PHE A 16 -12.83 0.49 -7.41
N PRO A 17 -14.13 0.80 -7.52
CA PRO A 17 -14.67 1.39 -8.75
C PRO A 17 -14.05 2.74 -9.13
N THR A 18 -13.65 3.56 -8.15
CA THR A 18 -13.02 4.86 -8.44
C THR A 18 -11.63 4.70 -9.08
N CYS A 19 -10.92 3.58 -8.88
CA CYS A 19 -9.70 3.30 -9.62
C CYS A 19 -9.93 3.18 -11.13
N ILE A 20 -11.11 2.72 -11.54
CA ILE A 20 -11.53 2.71 -12.96
C ILE A 20 -11.89 4.13 -13.40
N ALA A 21 -12.76 4.79 -12.64
CA ALA A 21 -13.25 6.12 -12.96
C ALA A 21 -12.12 7.16 -13.08
N TYR A 22 -11.06 7.02 -12.31
CA TYR A 22 -9.87 7.88 -12.37
C TYR A 22 -9.24 7.95 -13.76
N ASN A 23 -9.18 6.83 -14.47
CA ASN A 23 -8.56 6.78 -15.78
C ASN A 23 -9.54 7.12 -16.91
N ASP A 24 -10.83 6.75 -16.77
CA ASP A 24 -11.77 6.72 -17.88
C ASP A 24 -12.73 7.90 -17.89
N LEU A 25 -12.96 8.54 -16.73
CA LEU A 25 -13.95 9.61 -16.63
C LEU A 25 -13.30 10.98 -16.48
N PRO A 26 -13.51 11.91 -17.42
CA PRO A 26 -13.06 13.30 -17.28
C PRO A 26 -13.58 13.90 -15.97
N GLY A 27 -12.70 14.59 -15.23
CA GLY A 27 -13.04 15.24 -13.95
C GLY A 27 -12.86 14.36 -12.71
N PHE A 28 -12.60 13.05 -12.85
CA PHE A 28 -12.34 12.15 -11.72
C PHE A 28 -10.85 12.04 -11.35
N SER A 29 -9.96 12.78 -12.01
CA SER A 29 -8.52 12.74 -11.76
C SER A 29 -8.09 13.13 -10.33
N SER A 30 -8.95 13.79 -9.56
CA SER A 30 -8.70 14.19 -8.15
C SER A 30 -9.49 13.36 -7.13
N ILE A 31 -10.10 12.25 -7.53
CA ILE A 31 -10.93 11.44 -6.63
C ILE A 31 -10.14 10.84 -5.47
N ASP A 32 -8.88 10.53 -5.69
CA ASP A 32 -7.97 9.97 -4.70
C ASP A 32 -7.55 11.00 -3.64
N GLU A 33 -7.39 12.28 -3.99
CA GLU A 33 -7.23 13.38 -3.04
C GLU A 33 -8.49 13.55 -2.17
N VAL A 34 -9.65 13.53 -2.79
CA VAL A 34 -10.94 13.62 -2.07
C VAL A 34 -11.11 12.46 -1.10
N MET A 35 -10.85 11.24 -1.56
CA MET A 35 -10.91 10.05 -0.71
C MET A 35 -9.92 10.13 0.46
N THR A 36 -8.71 10.60 0.21
CA THR A 36 -7.68 10.80 1.25
C THR A 36 -8.13 11.84 2.27
N GLY A 37 -8.67 12.97 1.81
CA GLY A 37 -9.22 14.03 2.66
C GLY A 37 -10.38 13.53 3.54
N ILE A 38 -11.33 12.79 2.97
CA ILE A 38 -12.45 12.20 3.72
C ILE A 38 -11.93 11.28 4.83
N LEU A 39 -10.94 10.43 4.54
CA LEU A 39 -10.37 9.53 5.52
C LEU A 39 -9.65 10.29 6.65
N LEU A 40 -8.91 11.34 6.31
CA LEU A 40 -8.22 12.20 7.27
C LEU A 40 -9.21 12.89 8.20
N VAL A 41 -10.22 13.59 7.65
CA VAL A 41 -11.26 14.28 8.41
C VAL A 41 -12.00 13.30 9.31
N TYR A 42 -12.42 12.15 8.80
CA TYR A 42 -13.08 11.12 9.60
C TYR A 42 -12.21 10.63 10.76
N THR A 43 -10.90 10.49 10.54
CA THR A 43 -9.95 10.09 11.59
C THR A 43 -9.88 11.12 12.71
N PHE A 44 -9.82 12.41 12.38
CA PHE A 44 -9.85 13.48 13.37
C PHE A 44 -11.18 13.55 14.13
N MET A 45 -12.32 13.41 13.45
CA MET A 45 -13.64 13.33 14.10
C MET A 45 -13.75 12.19 15.11
N LYS A 46 -13.03 11.09 14.90
CA LYS A 46 -13.00 9.94 15.80
C LYS A 46 -11.86 9.96 16.82
N TYR A 47 -11.06 11.02 16.89
CA TYR A 47 -9.87 11.11 17.76
C TYR A 47 -10.17 10.77 19.23
N ASN A 48 -11.29 11.25 19.79
CA ASN A 48 -11.70 10.99 21.17
C ASN A 48 -12.34 9.62 21.39
N ASN A 49 -12.53 8.82 20.32
CA ASN A 49 -13.14 7.50 20.46
C ASN A 49 -12.16 6.50 21.12
N ARG A 50 -12.60 5.82 22.18
CA ARG A 50 -11.79 4.81 22.89
C ARG A 50 -11.42 3.58 22.05
N SER A 51 -12.10 3.37 20.93
CA SER A 51 -11.84 2.20 20.06
C SER A 51 -10.66 2.37 19.10
N ILE A 52 -10.16 3.59 18.90
CA ILE A 52 -9.04 3.85 17.99
C ILE A 52 -7.70 3.37 18.58
N ASN A 53 -6.74 3.17 17.69
CA ASN A 53 -5.37 2.87 18.07
C ASN A 53 -4.54 4.16 18.14
N ARG A 54 -4.19 4.61 19.33
CA ARG A 54 -3.44 5.86 19.51
C ARG A 54 -1.91 5.70 19.33
N ARG A 55 -1.39 4.47 19.25
CA ARG A 55 0.06 4.25 19.12
C ARG A 55 0.67 4.88 17.85
N PRO A 56 0.01 4.80 16.67
CA PRO A 56 0.57 5.34 15.44
C PRO A 56 0.60 6.87 15.35
N TRP A 57 -0.11 7.59 16.23
CA TRP A 57 -0.22 9.05 16.14
C TRP A 57 1.13 9.77 16.18
N LYS A 58 2.04 9.34 17.05
CA LYS A 58 3.37 9.97 17.15
C LYS A 58 4.14 9.87 15.84
N GLU A 59 4.12 8.68 15.24
CA GLU A 59 4.80 8.45 13.95
C GLU A 59 4.11 9.21 12.81
N PHE A 60 2.79 9.27 12.82
CA PHE A 60 2.02 10.04 11.84
C PHE A 60 2.38 11.54 11.91
N ILE A 61 2.44 12.12 13.11
CA ILE A 61 2.84 13.52 13.30
C ILE A 61 4.27 13.75 12.79
N VAL A 62 5.19 12.83 13.03
CA VAL A 62 6.57 12.93 12.50
C VAL A 62 6.57 12.94 10.98
N CYS A 63 5.81 12.03 10.33
CA CYS A 63 5.72 11.99 8.87
C CYS A 63 5.13 13.30 8.31
N ILE A 64 4.02 13.77 8.87
CA ILE A 64 3.37 15.02 8.43
C ILE A 64 4.27 16.23 8.71
N GLY A 65 4.95 16.26 9.85
CA GLY A 65 5.90 17.32 10.19
C GLY A 65 7.06 17.41 9.20
N LEU A 66 7.58 16.26 8.78
CA LEU A 66 8.65 16.23 7.76
C LEU A 66 8.13 16.70 6.39
N ILE A 67 6.95 16.26 5.97
CA ILE A 67 6.33 16.72 4.71
C ILE A 67 6.10 18.24 4.78
N ALA A 68 5.60 18.75 5.90
CA ALA A 68 5.42 20.19 6.10
C ALA A 68 6.76 20.95 6.04
N PHE A 69 7.81 20.41 6.65
CA PHE A 69 9.17 20.97 6.53
C PHE A 69 9.60 21.05 5.07
N TYR A 70 9.47 19.95 4.32
CA TYR A 70 9.83 19.94 2.90
C TYR A 70 8.96 20.87 2.06
N THR A 71 7.67 21.04 2.39
CA THR A 71 6.81 22.02 1.70
C THR A 71 7.34 23.43 1.89
N VAL A 72 7.65 23.84 3.12
CA VAL A 72 8.21 25.17 3.41
C VAL A 72 9.58 25.34 2.76
N TYR A 73 10.46 24.36 2.91
CA TYR A 73 11.76 24.37 2.25
C TYR A 73 11.64 24.55 0.73
N SER A 74 10.72 23.81 0.10
CA SER A 74 10.55 23.85 -1.35
C SER A 74 9.95 25.16 -1.85
N LEU A 75 9.08 25.80 -1.08
CA LEU A 75 8.56 27.13 -1.41
C LEU A 75 9.61 28.23 -1.30
N LEU A 76 10.64 28.06 -0.44
CA LEU A 76 11.69 29.05 -0.22
C LEU A 76 12.93 28.80 -1.10
N PHE A 77 13.30 27.55 -1.30
CA PHE A 77 14.57 27.14 -1.89
C PHE A 77 14.45 26.12 -3.02
N GLY A 78 13.21 25.62 -3.27
CA GLY A 78 12.99 24.57 -4.27
C GLY A 78 13.24 25.05 -5.70
N ALA A 79 13.57 24.09 -6.57
CA ALA A 79 13.90 24.33 -7.96
C ALA A 79 12.67 24.47 -8.88
N ASN A 80 11.44 24.36 -8.37
CA ASN A 80 10.21 24.47 -9.16
C ASN A 80 9.28 25.55 -8.59
N VAL A 81 8.26 25.92 -9.41
CA VAL A 81 7.24 26.90 -9.02
C VAL A 81 6.30 26.36 -7.93
N ALA A 82 5.69 27.28 -7.18
CA ALA A 82 4.81 26.92 -6.06
C ALA A 82 3.66 25.96 -6.45
N GLY A 83 3.11 26.10 -7.67
CA GLY A 83 2.09 25.18 -8.20
C GLY A 83 2.56 23.71 -8.24
N GLY A 84 3.81 23.47 -8.64
CA GLY A 84 4.43 22.13 -8.62
C GLY A 84 4.59 21.59 -7.21
N VAL A 85 5.00 22.44 -6.24
CA VAL A 85 5.13 22.06 -4.82
C VAL A 85 3.78 21.65 -4.23
N TRP A 86 2.70 22.42 -4.49
CA TRP A 86 1.37 22.09 -3.97
C TRP A 86 0.80 20.80 -4.56
N LEU A 87 1.01 20.57 -5.85
CA LEU A 87 0.57 19.34 -6.50
C LEU A 87 1.28 18.11 -5.92
N ASP A 88 2.59 18.20 -5.75
CA ASP A 88 3.39 17.12 -5.18
C ASP A 88 3.08 16.86 -3.69
N LEU A 89 2.84 17.92 -2.92
CA LEU A 89 2.39 17.81 -1.52
C LEU A 89 1.14 16.93 -1.39
N MET A 90 0.11 17.17 -2.24
CA MET A 90 -1.13 16.41 -2.19
C MET A 90 -0.89 14.92 -2.46
N GLN A 91 0.08 14.59 -3.28
CA GLN A 91 0.45 13.22 -3.60
C GLN A 91 1.33 12.58 -2.52
N GLU A 92 2.36 13.28 -2.04
CA GLU A 92 3.26 12.76 -1.02
C GLU A 92 2.59 12.51 0.33
N ILE A 93 1.60 13.31 0.71
CA ILE A 93 0.86 13.11 1.97
C ILE A 93 -0.06 11.88 1.93
N ARG A 94 -0.49 11.44 0.75
CA ARG A 94 -1.50 10.40 0.54
C ARG A 94 -1.14 9.05 1.17
N PRO A 95 -0.02 8.40 0.85
CA PRO A 95 0.31 7.07 1.37
C PRO A 95 0.43 7.06 2.89
N TYR A 96 1.04 8.07 3.48
CA TYR A 96 1.16 8.21 4.93
C TYR A 96 -0.21 8.37 5.57
N THR A 97 -1.06 9.23 5.02
CA THR A 97 -2.43 9.44 5.51
C THR A 97 -3.24 8.14 5.46
N ILE A 98 -3.22 7.43 4.35
CA ILE A 98 -3.97 6.17 4.19
C ILE A 98 -3.49 5.11 5.19
N ILE A 99 -2.17 4.90 5.30
CA ILE A 99 -1.60 3.92 6.24
C ILE A 99 -1.95 4.29 7.67
N PHE A 100 -1.63 5.51 8.09
CA PHE A 100 -1.77 5.88 9.50
C PHE A 100 -3.23 6.04 9.92
N CYS A 101 -4.08 6.67 9.11
CA CYS A 101 -5.50 6.81 9.42
C CYS A 101 -6.21 5.44 9.50
N THR A 102 -5.93 4.53 8.57
CA THR A 102 -6.47 3.16 8.62
C THR A 102 -5.95 2.40 9.84
N TRP A 103 -4.68 2.56 10.18
CA TRP A 103 -4.07 1.93 11.35
C TRP A 103 -4.65 2.49 12.67
N ILE A 104 -4.82 3.81 12.75
CA ILE A 104 -5.42 4.51 13.91
C ILE A 104 -6.88 4.09 14.09
N LEU A 105 -7.68 4.14 13.05
CA LEU A 105 -9.10 3.81 13.10
C LEU A 105 -9.37 2.34 13.40
N ASN A 106 -8.44 1.44 13.09
CA ASN A 106 -8.51 0.02 13.39
C ASN A 106 -9.87 -0.62 13.01
N PRO A 107 -10.29 -0.60 11.74
CA PRO A 107 -11.57 -1.15 11.34
C PRO A 107 -11.65 -2.66 11.56
N ARG A 108 -12.81 -3.15 12.03
CA ARG A 108 -13.07 -4.58 12.27
C ARG A 108 -14.31 -5.00 11.54
N PHE A 109 -14.13 -5.83 10.54
CA PHE A 109 -15.19 -6.22 9.64
C PHE A 109 -15.93 -7.47 10.11
N THR A 110 -17.27 -7.43 10.01
CA THR A 110 -18.14 -8.60 10.15
C THR A 110 -18.02 -9.50 8.92
N LYS A 111 -18.48 -10.74 9.02
CA LYS A 111 -18.52 -11.68 7.87
C LYS A 111 -19.30 -11.08 6.68
N LYS A 112 -20.41 -10.39 6.95
CA LYS A 112 -21.24 -9.75 5.91
C LYS A 112 -20.48 -8.62 5.22
N GLN A 113 -19.79 -7.75 5.99
CA GLN A 113 -18.99 -6.66 5.43
C GLN A 113 -17.84 -7.17 4.56
N LYS A 114 -17.09 -8.18 5.04
CA LYS A 114 -16.04 -8.84 4.25
C LYS A 114 -16.57 -9.40 2.92
N LYS A 115 -17.76 -10.02 2.95
CA LYS A 115 -18.40 -10.52 1.72
C LYS A 115 -18.71 -9.39 0.76
N TRP A 116 -19.30 -8.27 1.24
CA TRP A 116 -19.59 -7.12 0.39
C TRP A 116 -18.32 -6.53 -0.24
N MET A 117 -17.29 -6.29 0.57
CA MET A 117 -16.00 -5.78 0.11
C MET A 117 -15.40 -6.68 -0.98
N LEU A 118 -15.32 -7.99 -0.73
CA LEU A 118 -14.79 -8.95 -1.71
C LEU A 118 -15.65 -9.03 -2.98
N SER A 119 -16.99 -9.01 -2.85
CA SER A 119 -17.87 -9.01 -4.01
C SER A 119 -17.65 -7.77 -4.89
N THR A 120 -17.56 -6.59 -4.30
CA THR A 120 -17.29 -5.35 -5.05
C THR A 120 -15.93 -5.42 -5.75
N MET A 121 -14.87 -5.87 -5.08
CA MET A 121 -13.54 -6.01 -5.69
C MET A 121 -13.57 -6.95 -6.90
N VAL A 122 -14.21 -8.12 -6.75
CA VAL A 122 -14.32 -9.11 -7.82
C VAL A 122 -15.17 -8.54 -8.98
N ILE A 123 -16.30 -7.91 -8.68
CA ILE A 123 -17.14 -7.27 -9.71
C ILE A 123 -16.34 -6.18 -10.44
N THR A 124 -15.65 -5.29 -9.71
CA THR A 124 -14.83 -4.23 -10.30
C THR A 124 -13.75 -4.82 -11.21
N LEU A 125 -13.05 -5.86 -10.76
CA LEU A 125 -12.00 -6.52 -11.54
C LEU A 125 -12.53 -7.09 -12.85
N PHE A 126 -13.66 -7.80 -12.81
CA PHE A 126 -14.28 -8.37 -14.03
C PHE A 126 -14.94 -7.30 -14.90
N SER A 127 -15.55 -6.26 -14.30
CA SER A 127 -16.09 -5.13 -15.05
C SER A 127 -14.99 -4.42 -15.84
N TRP A 128 -13.79 -4.25 -15.26
CA TRP A 128 -12.65 -3.70 -15.97
C TRP A 128 -12.31 -4.51 -17.22
N ILE A 129 -12.18 -5.83 -17.08
CA ILE A 129 -11.86 -6.73 -18.21
C ILE A 129 -12.90 -6.63 -19.32
N VAL A 130 -14.20 -6.56 -18.95
CA VAL A 130 -15.30 -6.45 -19.93
C VAL A 130 -15.35 -5.07 -20.58
N TYR A 131 -15.06 -4.01 -19.83
CA TYR A 131 -15.12 -2.63 -20.33
C TYR A 131 -13.92 -2.29 -21.22
N HIS A 132 -12.78 -2.92 -20.97
CA HIS A 132 -11.54 -2.73 -21.74
C HIS A 132 -11.12 -4.02 -22.47
N PRO A 133 -11.87 -4.48 -23.46
CA PRO A 133 -11.52 -5.70 -24.19
C PRO A 133 -10.17 -5.57 -24.93
N GLN A 134 -9.73 -4.32 -25.23
CA GLN A 134 -8.43 -4.03 -25.83
C GLN A 134 -7.25 -4.47 -24.94
N THR A 135 -7.46 -4.67 -23.64
CA THR A 135 -6.42 -5.23 -22.74
C THR A 135 -5.99 -6.63 -23.12
N LEU A 136 -6.84 -7.33 -23.90
CA LEU A 136 -6.55 -8.66 -24.43
C LEU A 136 -5.72 -8.62 -25.72
N ASP A 137 -5.53 -7.45 -26.30
CA ASP A 137 -4.68 -7.26 -27.48
C ASP A 137 -3.24 -6.95 -27.05
N ALA A 138 -2.32 -7.87 -27.35
CA ALA A 138 -0.91 -7.77 -26.99
C ALA A 138 -0.19 -6.55 -27.62
N GLN A 139 -0.80 -5.90 -28.61
CA GLN A 139 -0.25 -4.72 -29.27
C GLN A 139 -0.54 -3.42 -28.52
N VAL A 140 -1.50 -3.40 -27.58
CA VAL A 140 -1.86 -2.23 -26.78
C VAL A 140 -1.11 -2.25 -25.46
N GLU A 141 0.22 -2.14 -25.48
CA GLU A 141 1.07 -2.24 -24.26
C GLU A 141 0.90 -1.07 -23.26
N ALA A 142 0.30 0.05 -23.68
CA ALA A 142 0.62 1.32 -23.02
C ALA A 142 -0.30 1.73 -21.85
N GLU A 143 -1.57 1.32 -21.79
CA GLU A 143 -2.54 2.11 -21.00
C GLU A 143 -3.12 1.47 -19.73
N PHE A 144 -2.78 0.24 -19.36
CA PHE A 144 -3.51 -0.47 -18.31
C PHE A 144 -2.72 -0.97 -17.08
N PRO A 145 -1.96 -0.11 -16.38
CA PRO A 145 -1.28 -0.53 -15.14
C PRO A 145 -2.24 -0.86 -13.99
N VAL A 146 -3.50 -0.45 -14.09
CA VAL A 146 -4.52 -0.58 -13.03
C VAL A 146 -4.98 -2.02 -12.85
N LEU A 147 -5.09 -2.82 -13.92
CA LEU A 147 -5.59 -4.18 -13.84
C LEU A 147 -4.73 -5.07 -12.94
N GLY A 148 -3.39 -5.00 -13.08
CA GLY A 148 -2.47 -5.77 -12.24
C GLY A 148 -2.64 -5.46 -10.76
N GLN A 149 -2.71 -4.18 -10.41
CA GLN A 149 -2.87 -3.73 -9.02
C GLN A 149 -4.24 -4.08 -8.44
N LEU A 150 -5.31 -3.95 -9.22
CA LEU A 150 -6.64 -4.41 -8.82
C LEU A 150 -6.65 -5.92 -8.59
N ALA A 151 -6.02 -6.69 -9.46
CA ALA A 151 -5.92 -8.15 -9.35
C ALA A 151 -5.16 -8.58 -8.11
N ILE A 152 -3.97 -8.01 -7.86
CA ILE A 152 -3.15 -8.37 -6.69
C ILE A 152 -3.83 -7.93 -5.38
N CYS A 153 -4.41 -6.72 -5.31
CA CYS A 153 -5.17 -6.26 -4.15
C CYS A 153 -6.39 -7.15 -3.88
N THR A 154 -7.10 -7.58 -4.95
CA THR A 154 -8.27 -8.47 -4.84
C THR A 154 -7.85 -9.85 -4.33
N GLY A 155 -6.80 -10.44 -4.89
CA GLY A 155 -6.25 -11.72 -4.45
C GLY A 155 -5.76 -11.70 -3.01
N MET A 156 -5.01 -10.66 -2.61
CA MET A 156 -4.56 -10.48 -1.22
C MET A 156 -5.73 -10.30 -0.25
N SER A 157 -6.75 -9.51 -0.63
CA SER A 157 -7.95 -9.31 0.18
C SER A 157 -8.75 -10.59 0.31
N TRP A 158 -8.88 -11.38 -0.77
CA TRP A 158 -9.52 -12.69 -0.73
C TRP A 158 -8.78 -13.62 0.25
N TYR A 159 -7.46 -13.71 0.13
CA TYR A 159 -6.65 -14.53 1.01
C TYR A 159 -6.77 -14.10 2.49
N LEU A 160 -6.83 -12.80 2.75
CA LEU A 160 -6.90 -12.23 4.10
C LEU A 160 -8.28 -12.42 4.75
N PHE A 161 -9.36 -12.22 3.99
CA PHE A 161 -10.73 -12.15 4.53
C PHE A 161 -11.47 -13.48 4.52
N THR A 162 -10.97 -14.50 3.82
CA THR A 162 -11.56 -15.84 3.79
C THR A 162 -10.85 -16.80 4.75
N LYS A 163 -11.41 -17.99 4.94
CA LYS A 163 -10.75 -19.05 5.73
C LYS A 163 -9.53 -19.58 4.97
N GLU A 164 -8.45 -19.88 5.68
CA GLU A 164 -7.24 -20.46 5.06
C GLU A 164 -7.49 -21.93 4.71
N THR A 165 -7.88 -22.18 3.46
CA THR A 165 -8.09 -23.49 2.85
C THR A 165 -7.33 -23.56 1.53
N LYS A 166 -6.99 -24.77 1.07
CA LYS A 166 -6.37 -24.96 -0.26
C LYS A 166 -7.21 -24.29 -1.36
N ARG A 167 -8.55 -24.49 -1.32
CA ARG A 167 -9.49 -23.89 -2.28
C ARG A 167 -9.39 -22.35 -2.30
N ASN A 168 -9.42 -21.70 -1.14
CA ASN A 168 -9.39 -20.24 -1.06
C ASN A 168 -8.03 -19.65 -1.45
N ARG A 169 -6.93 -20.37 -1.20
CA ARG A 169 -5.60 -19.98 -1.71
C ARG A 169 -5.53 -20.04 -3.23
N ASN A 170 -6.09 -21.09 -3.82
CA ASN A 170 -6.14 -21.24 -5.29
C ASN A 170 -7.05 -20.18 -5.92
N ILE A 171 -8.19 -19.85 -5.30
CA ILE A 171 -9.07 -18.76 -5.78
C ILE A 171 -8.31 -17.42 -5.69
N ALA A 172 -7.61 -17.15 -4.59
CA ALA A 172 -6.79 -15.94 -4.46
C ALA A 172 -5.73 -15.85 -5.56
N LEU A 173 -5.05 -16.97 -5.88
CA LEU A 173 -4.10 -17.02 -6.99
C LEU A 173 -4.77 -16.80 -8.35
N LEU A 174 -5.92 -17.41 -8.60
CA LEU A 174 -6.67 -17.19 -9.85
C LEU A 174 -7.06 -15.72 -10.01
N LEU A 175 -7.50 -15.06 -8.94
CA LEU A 175 -7.81 -13.62 -8.95
C LEU A 175 -6.55 -12.77 -9.24
N VAL A 176 -5.40 -13.13 -8.69
CA VAL A 176 -4.13 -12.47 -9.03
C VAL A 176 -3.78 -12.70 -10.50
N LEU A 177 -3.91 -13.92 -11.00
CA LEU A 177 -3.56 -14.26 -12.38
C LEU A 177 -4.45 -13.55 -13.42
N THR A 178 -5.63 -13.03 -13.07
CA THR A 178 -6.41 -12.19 -14.01
C THR A 178 -5.65 -10.94 -14.44
N GLY A 179 -4.74 -10.41 -13.61
CA GLY A 179 -3.87 -9.30 -14.00
C GLY A 179 -2.86 -9.62 -15.11
N MET A 180 -2.62 -10.92 -15.38
CA MET A 180 -1.78 -11.35 -16.51
C MET A 180 -2.46 -11.16 -17.86
N LEU A 181 -3.74 -10.83 -17.90
CA LEU A 181 -4.44 -10.46 -19.14
C LEU A 181 -3.91 -9.15 -19.73
N ALA A 182 -3.30 -8.28 -18.90
CA ALA A 182 -2.52 -7.12 -19.34
C ALA A 182 -1.08 -7.27 -18.80
N PRO A 183 -0.25 -8.12 -19.41
CA PRO A 183 1.02 -8.53 -18.83
C PRO A 183 2.02 -7.38 -18.83
N LYS A 184 2.38 -6.91 -17.63
CA LYS A 184 3.51 -6.01 -17.41
C LYS A 184 4.60 -6.75 -16.66
N PHE A 185 5.85 -6.57 -17.05
CA PHE A 185 6.98 -7.27 -16.43
C PHE A 185 7.03 -7.09 -14.90
N LYS A 186 6.77 -5.88 -14.41
CA LYS A 186 6.69 -5.63 -12.96
C LYS A 186 5.62 -6.46 -12.28
N PHE A 187 4.43 -6.62 -12.89
CA PHE A 187 3.35 -7.44 -12.36
C PHE A 187 3.72 -8.94 -12.30
N MET A 188 4.50 -9.44 -13.25
CA MET A 188 5.03 -10.81 -13.16
C MET A 188 5.86 -11.01 -11.89
N GLY A 189 6.68 -10.03 -11.51
CA GLY A 189 7.42 -10.04 -10.25
C GLY A 189 6.50 -10.07 -9.01
N GLU A 190 5.40 -9.34 -9.03
CA GLU A 190 4.40 -9.36 -7.96
C GLU A 190 3.70 -10.71 -7.84
N VAL A 191 3.35 -11.35 -8.96
CA VAL A 191 2.79 -12.72 -9.00
C VAL A 191 3.76 -13.71 -8.37
N VAL A 192 5.05 -13.63 -8.70
CA VAL A 192 6.07 -14.47 -8.09
C VAL A 192 6.15 -14.26 -6.58
N CYS A 193 6.13 -13.00 -6.11
CA CYS A 193 6.07 -12.68 -4.68
C CYS A 193 4.81 -13.28 -4.02
N PHE A 194 3.64 -13.12 -4.65
CA PHE A 194 2.40 -13.69 -4.13
C PHE A 194 2.49 -15.21 -3.96
N ILE A 195 2.96 -15.92 -5.00
CA ILE A 195 3.14 -17.37 -4.96
C ILE A 195 4.15 -17.77 -3.88
N ALA A 196 5.32 -17.11 -3.84
CA ALA A 196 6.36 -17.38 -2.87
C ALA A 196 5.84 -17.28 -1.43
N PHE A 197 5.16 -16.18 -1.08
CA PHE A 197 4.69 -15.99 0.29
C PHE A 197 3.47 -16.84 0.64
N VAL A 198 2.48 -16.98 -0.24
CA VAL A 198 1.23 -17.69 0.08
C VAL A 198 1.44 -19.20 0.14
N PHE A 199 2.29 -19.76 -0.73
CA PHE A 199 2.42 -21.21 -0.86
C PHE A 199 3.67 -21.77 -0.18
N TYR A 200 4.79 -21.03 -0.14
CA TYR A 200 6.07 -21.56 0.33
C TYR A 200 6.53 -21.00 1.68
N VAL A 201 6.22 -19.76 2.02
CA VAL A 201 6.59 -19.19 3.33
C VAL A 201 5.68 -19.73 4.43
N LYS A 202 6.17 -20.74 5.17
CA LYS A 202 5.44 -21.36 6.30
C LYS A 202 5.68 -20.68 7.64
N GLN A 203 6.82 -20.04 7.81
CA GLN A 203 7.24 -19.31 9.03
C GLN A 203 7.87 -17.97 8.64
N ARG A 204 8.02 -17.08 9.61
CA ARG A 204 8.60 -15.76 9.38
C ARG A 204 10.01 -15.86 8.82
N LEU A 205 10.33 -14.96 7.90
CA LEU A 205 11.66 -14.87 7.33
C LEU A 205 12.64 -14.35 8.38
N ASN A 206 13.60 -15.17 8.74
CA ASN A 206 14.70 -14.75 9.61
C ASN A 206 15.92 -14.44 8.74
N PHE A 207 16.16 -13.17 8.45
CA PHE A 207 17.27 -12.73 7.60
C PHE A 207 18.68 -13.02 8.18
N LYS A 208 18.77 -13.46 9.44
CA LYS A 208 20.03 -13.97 10.01
C LYS A 208 20.27 -15.43 9.65
N SER A 209 19.28 -16.15 9.13
CA SER A 209 19.40 -17.55 8.74
C SER A 209 19.88 -17.66 7.29
N PRO A 210 20.95 -18.43 7.01
CA PRO A 210 21.43 -18.64 5.65
C PRO A 210 20.36 -19.28 4.75
N LYS A 211 19.52 -20.15 5.29
CA LYS A 211 18.39 -20.75 4.54
C LYS A 211 17.40 -19.69 4.04
N THR A 212 17.10 -18.68 4.86
CA THR A 212 16.24 -17.56 4.46
C THR A 212 16.91 -16.72 3.38
N MET A 213 18.21 -16.45 3.51
CA MET A 213 18.95 -15.67 2.49
C MET A 213 18.95 -16.40 1.14
N VAL A 214 19.21 -17.71 1.13
CA VAL A 214 19.15 -18.53 -0.10
C VAL A 214 17.75 -18.51 -0.70
N TYR A 215 16.71 -18.65 0.12
CA TYR A 215 15.33 -18.58 -0.37
C TYR A 215 14.99 -17.22 -0.99
N VAL A 216 15.36 -16.13 -0.34
CA VAL A 216 15.13 -14.76 -0.86
C VAL A 216 15.93 -14.54 -2.14
N ALA A 217 17.20 -14.97 -2.18
CA ALA A 217 18.03 -14.89 -3.37
C ALA A 217 17.41 -15.68 -4.54
N LEU A 218 16.90 -16.89 -4.29
CA LEU A 218 16.20 -17.67 -5.30
C LEU A 218 14.97 -16.94 -5.85
N VAL A 219 14.13 -16.36 -4.99
CA VAL A 219 12.94 -15.59 -5.42
C VAL A 219 13.35 -14.38 -6.26
N ILE A 220 14.37 -13.63 -5.84
CA ILE A 220 14.90 -12.50 -6.60
C ILE A 220 15.44 -12.95 -7.96
N THR A 221 16.21 -14.06 -7.99
CA THR A 221 16.73 -14.63 -9.24
C THR A 221 15.60 -14.99 -10.20
N ILE A 222 14.54 -15.64 -9.72
CA ILE A 222 13.38 -15.98 -10.55
C ILE A 222 12.72 -14.70 -11.12
N ILE A 223 12.55 -13.67 -10.30
CA ILE A 223 11.99 -12.39 -10.75
C ILE A 223 12.87 -11.78 -11.83
N LEU A 224 14.18 -11.69 -11.59
CA LEU A 224 15.14 -11.16 -12.56
C LEU A 224 15.17 -11.97 -13.86
N MET A 225 15.11 -13.29 -13.81
CA MET A 225 15.05 -14.14 -15.01
C MET A 225 13.80 -13.85 -15.86
N ILE A 226 12.63 -13.72 -15.21
CA ILE A 226 11.36 -13.45 -15.91
C ILE A 226 11.35 -12.02 -16.49
N THR A 227 11.95 -11.07 -15.78
CA THR A 227 11.93 -9.64 -16.17
C THR A 227 13.19 -9.19 -16.89
N TRP A 228 14.13 -10.10 -17.17
CA TRP A 228 15.49 -9.80 -17.63
C TRP A 228 15.53 -8.84 -18.82
N THR A 229 14.73 -9.09 -19.84
CA THR A 229 14.73 -8.26 -21.07
C THR A 229 14.52 -6.77 -20.78
N LYS A 230 13.55 -6.45 -19.90
CA LYS A 230 13.28 -5.05 -19.52
C LYS A 230 14.27 -4.56 -18.46
N PHE A 231 14.71 -5.44 -17.56
CA PHE A 231 15.71 -5.09 -16.55
C PHE A 231 17.04 -4.73 -17.21
N ASP A 232 17.51 -5.52 -18.17
CA ASP A 232 18.71 -5.23 -18.92
C ASP A 232 18.58 -3.93 -19.70
N ALA A 233 17.47 -3.73 -20.43
CA ALA A 233 17.23 -2.55 -21.25
C ALA A 233 17.19 -1.24 -20.45
N TYR A 234 16.80 -1.27 -19.16
CA TYR A 234 16.68 -0.05 -18.37
C TYR A 234 17.79 0.12 -17.31
N TYR A 235 18.36 -0.96 -16.79
CA TYR A 235 19.25 -0.89 -15.61
C TYR A 235 20.64 -1.48 -15.85
N VAL A 236 20.89 -2.12 -16.97
CA VAL A 236 22.21 -2.66 -17.32
C VAL A 236 22.72 -2.00 -18.61
N SER A 237 22.28 -2.48 -19.77
CA SER A 237 22.68 -1.90 -21.05
C SER A 237 22.10 -0.48 -21.28
N GLY A 238 20.91 -0.21 -20.77
CA GLY A 238 20.28 1.12 -20.89
C GLY A 238 21.03 2.24 -20.17
N LEU A 239 21.79 1.96 -19.11
CA LEU A 239 22.59 2.99 -18.41
C LEU A 239 23.69 3.60 -19.26
N SER A 240 24.12 2.92 -20.32
CA SER A 240 25.09 3.46 -21.31
C SER A 240 24.41 4.22 -22.45
N ASN A 241 23.08 4.20 -22.53
CA ASN A 241 22.31 4.88 -23.58
C ASN A 241 21.66 6.15 -23.01
N ASP A 242 22.24 7.30 -23.35
CA ASP A 242 21.78 8.61 -22.90
C ASP A 242 20.50 9.09 -23.61
N GLU A 243 19.95 8.34 -24.56
CA GLU A 243 18.68 8.65 -25.24
C GLU A 243 17.44 8.03 -24.57
N LEU A 244 17.63 7.12 -23.63
CA LEU A 244 16.52 6.45 -22.97
C LEU A 244 16.05 7.23 -21.72
N ALA A 245 14.78 7.60 -21.71
CA ALA A 245 14.18 8.41 -20.66
C ALA A 245 14.38 7.85 -19.25
N ARG A 246 14.03 6.57 -19.01
CA ARG A 246 14.08 5.98 -17.68
C ARG A 246 15.50 5.84 -17.12
N PRO A 247 16.50 5.27 -17.82
CA PRO A 247 17.88 5.26 -17.36
C PRO A 247 18.42 6.64 -17.05
N MET A 248 18.12 7.63 -17.91
CA MET A 248 18.55 9.01 -17.68
C MET A 248 17.91 9.65 -16.46
N THR A 249 16.62 9.38 -16.21
CA THR A 249 15.96 9.83 -14.98
C THR A 249 16.66 9.26 -13.71
N TYR A 250 17.02 7.98 -13.69
CA TYR A 250 17.77 7.37 -12.59
C TYR A 250 19.17 7.96 -12.44
N LYS A 251 19.92 8.10 -13.54
CA LYS A 251 21.28 8.67 -13.55
C LYS A 251 21.26 10.12 -13.03
N THR A 252 20.34 10.92 -13.54
CA THR A 252 20.19 12.33 -13.13
C THR A 252 19.70 12.45 -11.68
N SER A 253 18.88 11.53 -11.19
CA SER A 253 18.46 11.54 -9.78
C SER A 253 19.64 11.46 -8.82
N LEU A 254 20.69 10.69 -9.15
CA LEU A 254 21.90 10.61 -8.35
C LEU A 254 22.73 11.92 -8.41
N GLN A 255 22.75 12.58 -9.57
CA GLN A 255 23.40 13.88 -9.72
C GLN A 255 22.67 14.96 -8.90
N ILE A 256 21.34 15.02 -9.00
CA ILE A 256 20.50 15.93 -8.21
C ILE A 256 20.70 15.67 -6.70
N LEU A 257 20.71 14.40 -6.28
CA LEU A 257 20.93 14.02 -4.89
C LEU A 257 22.25 14.59 -4.37
N TRP A 258 23.29 14.60 -5.20
CA TRP A 258 24.61 15.13 -4.87
C TRP A 258 24.68 16.66 -4.90
N ASP A 259 24.15 17.28 -5.99
CA ASP A 259 24.23 18.72 -6.22
C ASP A 259 23.39 19.52 -5.20
N TYR A 260 22.35 18.92 -4.64
CA TYR A 260 21.42 19.56 -3.70
C TYR A 260 21.47 18.96 -2.28
N LEU A 261 22.66 18.50 -1.84
CA LEU A 261 22.86 18.04 -0.47
C LEU A 261 22.57 19.17 0.54
N PRO A 262 22.01 18.85 1.71
CA PRO A 262 21.50 17.54 2.15
C PRO A 262 20.00 17.36 1.89
N PHE A 263 19.25 18.44 1.54
CA PHE A 263 17.79 18.47 1.53
C PHE A 263 17.16 18.22 0.17
N GLY A 264 17.97 18.12 -0.90
CA GLY A 264 17.47 17.89 -2.26
C GLY A 264 17.00 19.15 -2.97
N SER A 265 16.47 18.98 -4.16
CA SER A 265 16.03 20.09 -5.03
C SER A 265 14.64 20.65 -4.69
N GLY A 266 13.96 20.10 -3.67
CA GLY A 266 12.63 20.51 -3.25
C GLY A 266 11.49 19.75 -3.93
N MET A 267 10.35 19.67 -3.25
CA MET A 267 9.13 18.99 -3.74
C MET A 267 8.67 19.56 -5.08
N GLY A 268 8.13 18.69 -5.92
CA GLY A 268 7.60 19.08 -7.22
C GLY A 268 8.67 19.37 -8.26
N SER A 269 9.96 19.11 -7.98
CA SER A 269 11.06 19.52 -8.85
C SER A 269 11.55 18.43 -9.80
N PHE A 270 11.41 17.14 -9.45
CA PHE A 270 11.97 16.06 -10.27
C PHE A 270 11.19 14.75 -10.18
N ALA A 271 10.97 14.10 -11.33
CA ALA A 271 10.36 12.78 -11.50
C ALA A 271 8.99 12.61 -10.84
N CYS A 272 8.20 13.66 -10.74
CA CYS A 272 6.87 13.68 -10.11
C CYS A 272 5.87 14.49 -10.95
N ASN A 273 4.58 14.40 -10.61
CA ASN A 273 3.52 15.11 -11.33
C ASN A 273 3.65 16.64 -11.24
N GLY A 274 4.22 17.16 -10.16
CA GLY A 274 4.55 18.60 -10.04
C GLY A 274 5.56 19.02 -11.09
N ALA A 275 6.61 18.22 -11.28
CA ALA A 275 7.62 18.44 -12.31
C ALA A 275 7.07 18.27 -13.72
N TRP A 276 6.13 17.35 -13.93
CA TRP A 276 5.48 17.14 -15.24
C TRP A 276 4.56 18.29 -15.61
N LYS A 277 3.63 18.66 -14.71
CA LYS A 277 2.59 19.65 -15.02
C LYS A 277 3.13 21.07 -15.15
N PHE A 278 4.15 21.42 -14.39
CA PHE A 278 4.77 22.75 -14.36
C PHE A 278 6.19 22.74 -14.95
N TYR A 279 6.51 21.80 -15.72
CA TYR A 279 7.79 21.47 -16.32
C TYR A 279 9.00 22.09 -15.62
N SER A 280 9.61 21.32 -14.75
CA SER A 280 10.64 21.80 -13.83
C SER A 280 11.89 22.32 -14.57
N PRO A 281 12.47 23.44 -14.15
CA PRO A 281 13.73 23.96 -14.70
C PRO A 281 14.91 22.98 -14.62
N LEU A 282 14.84 21.96 -13.77
CA LEU A 282 15.88 20.93 -13.69
C LEU A 282 16.02 20.11 -14.96
N TYR A 283 14.94 19.94 -15.74
CA TYR A 283 15.00 19.21 -17.00
C TYR A 283 15.85 19.94 -18.03
N TYR A 284 15.83 21.29 -18.04
CA TYR A 284 16.74 22.10 -18.84
C TYR A 284 18.16 22.08 -18.28
N LYS A 285 18.32 22.24 -16.96
CA LYS A 285 19.63 22.27 -16.28
C LYS A 285 20.46 21.01 -16.54
N TYR A 286 19.81 19.85 -16.60
CA TYR A 286 20.46 18.55 -16.79
C TYR A 286 20.33 18.04 -18.24
N ASN A 287 19.91 18.86 -19.18
CA ASN A 287 19.75 18.53 -20.60
C ASN A 287 18.81 17.32 -20.86
N LEU A 288 17.80 17.14 -20.03
CA LEU A 288 16.80 16.07 -20.18
C LEU A 288 15.70 16.45 -21.16
N ASN A 289 15.49 17.72 -21.40
CA ASN A 289 14.44 18.27 -22.27
C ASN A 289 14.58 17.86 -23.74
N GLY A 290 15.74 17.36 -24.16
CA GLY A 290 15.99 16.81 -25.49
C GLY A 290 15.73 15.31 -25.62
N ILE A 291 15.40 14.63 -24.53
CA ILE A 291 15.16 13.18 -24.49
C ILE A 291 13.68 12.91 -24.66
N TRP A 292 13.32 12.05 -25.62
CA TRP A 292 11.93 11.68 -25.88
C TRP A 292 11.26 11.14 -24.61
N GLY A 293 10.12 11.73 -24.27
CA GLY A 293 9.32 11.38 -23.08
C GLY A 293 9.76 12.06 -21.79
N LEU A 294 10.88 12.82 -21.79
CA LEU A 294 11.28 13.74 -20.72
C LEU A 294 11.15 15.21 -21.12
N ASP A 295 10.78 15.47 -22.36
CA ASP A 295 10.39 16.77 -22.90
C ASP A 295 9.12 17.31 -22.23
N GLU A 296 8.75 18.56 -22.50
CA GLU A 296 7.56 19.17 -21.93
C GLU A 296 6.29 18.39 -22.33
N GLY A 297 5.55 17.88 -21.34
CA GLY A 297 4.41 16.99 -21.56
C GLY A 297 4.79 15.51 -21.76
N GLY A 298 6.05 15.16 -21.69
CA GLY A 298 6.54 13.79 -21.88
C GLY A 298 6.01 12.79 -20.86
N GLY A 299 5.63 11.61 -21.31
CA GLY A 299 4.94 10.60 -20.50
C GLY A 299 5.84 9.84 -19.50
N PHE A 300 7.18 10.01 -19.56
CA PHE A 300 8.13 9.31 -18.70
C PHE A 300 8.61 10.12 -17.50
N ILE A 301 8.17 11.38 -17.37
CA ILE A 301 8.58 12.26 -16.25
C ILE A 301 8.19 11.68 -14.89
N CYS A 302 7.00 11.08 -14.78
CA CYS A 302 6.46 10.51 -13.53
C CYS A 302 6.46 8.98 -13.53
N ASP A 303 7.33 8.35 -14.30
CA ASP A 303 7.27 6.92 -14.61
C ASP A 303 7.84 6.02 -13.47
N ALA A 304 8.56 6.59 -12.50
CA ALA A 304 9.13 5.84 -11.38
C ALA A 304 9.22 6.71 -10.11
N TYR A 305 8.98 6.08 -8.94
CA TYR A 305 9.04 6.81 -7.67
C TYR A 305 10.46 6.95 -7.10
N TYR A 306 11.32 5.95 -7.27
CA TYR A 306 12.65 6.03 -6.65
C TYR A 306 13.48 7.23 -7.11
N PRO A 307 13.49 7.65 -8.38
CA PRO A 307 14.13 8.89 -8.79
C PRO A 307 13.56 10.14 -8.12
N THR A 308 12.26 10.15 -7.80
CA THR A 308 11.60 11.27 -7.10
C THR A 308 12.23 11.54 -5.72
N LEU A 309 12.83 10.54 -5.08
CA LEU A 309 13.49 10.72 -3.78
C LEU A 309 14.65 11.72 -3.83
N ALA A 310 15.23 11.97 -5.00
CA ALA A 310 16.29 12.97 -5.16
C ALA A 310 15.84 14.40 -4.79
N GLN A 311 14.55 14.71 -4.98
CA GLN A 311 14.00 16.01 -4.58
C GLN A 311 13.99 16.25 -3.07
N PHE A 312 14.10 15.20 -2.27
CA PHE A 312 14.18 15.26 -0.80
C PHE A 312 15.59 15.10 -0.27
N GLY A 313 16.60 14.94 -1.12
CA GLY A 313 17.99 14.78 -0.73
C GLY A 313 18.25 13.55 0.16
N ILE A 314 19.45 13.50 0.74
CA ILE A 314 19.86 12.37 1.59
C ILE A 314 19.01 12.25 2.86
N VAL A 315 18.50 13.37 3.37
CA VAL A 315 17.63 13.39 4.56
C VAL A 315 16.29 12.72 4.25
N GLY A 316 15.69 12.98 3.08
CA GLY A 316 14.45 12.32 2.65
C GLY A 316 14.65 10.84 2.36
N VAL A 317 15.75 10.47 1.69
CA VAL A 317 16.11 9.05 1.48
C VAL A 317 16.26 8.30 2.81
N PHE A 318 16.97 8.89 3.77
CA PHE A 318 17.11 8.33 5.10
C PHE A 318 15.77 8.14 5.80
N PHE A 319 14.87 9.15 5.71
CA PHE A 319 13.54 9.08 6.27
C PHE A 319 12.68 7.99 5.61
N PHE A 320 12.74 7.86 4.29
CA PHE A 320 12.05 6.80 3.56
C PHE A 320 12.52 5.41 3.99
N CYS A 321 13.84 5.20 4.09
CA CYS A 321 14.42 3.96 4.61
C CYS A 321 14.03 3.71 6.07
N TRP A 322 14.04 4.73 6.93
CA TRP A 322 13.60 4.65 8.32
C TRP A 322 12.12 4.26 8.43
N PHE A 323 11.25 4.86 7.62
CA PHE A 323 9.83 4.54 7.59
C PHE A 323 9.61 3.06 7.28
N TRP A 324 10.24 2.54 6.22
CA TRP A 324 10.09 1.14 5.83
C TRP A 324 10.75 0.17 6.82
N LYS A 325 11.91 0.50 7.36
CA LYS A 325 12.55 -0.27 8.44
C LYS A 325 11.60 -0.46 9.63
N ARG A 326 10.89 0.60 10.04
CA ARG A 326 9.90 0.51 11.11
C ARG A 326 8.68 -0.33 10.74
N ARG A 327 8.23 -0.27 9.50
CA ARG A 327 7.13 -1.12 9.01
C ARG A 327 7.53 -2.58 8.99
N LEU A 328 8.69 -2.91 8.45
CA LEU A 328 9.21 -4.28 8.44
C LEU A 328 9.37 -4.85 9.85
N ALA A 329 9.96 -4.08 10.78
CA ALA A 329 10.03 -4.49 12.18
C ALA A 329 8.64 -4.71 12.82
N ALA A 330 7.64 -3.92 12.43
CA ALA A 330 6.26 -4.13 12.89
C ALA A 330 5.61 -5.38 12.25
N PHE A 331 5.97 -5.75 11.02
CA PHE A 331 5.50 -6.98 10.39
C PHE A 331 6.05 -8.23 11.07
N ASP A 332 7.32 -8.22 11.49
CA ASP A 332 7.96 -9.35 12.15
C ASP A 332 7.27 -9.76 13.47
N ILE A 333 6.57 -8.87 14.12
CA ILE A 333 5.83 -9.17 15.35
C ILE A 333 4.37 -9.61 15.11
N ILE A 334 3.87 -9.62 13.86
CA ILE A 334 2.50 -10.05 13.54
C ILE A 334 2.34 -11.55 13.87
N ALA A 335 1.43 -11.91 14.76
CA ALA A 335 1.27 -13.29 15.21
C ALA A 335 0.62 -14.20 14.15
N ASP A 336 -0.41 -13.71 13.44
CA ASP A 336 -1.12 -14.47 12.41
C ASP A 336 -0.31 -14.45 11.09
N MET A 337 0.08 -15.63 10.62
CA MET A 337 0.89 -15.80 9.41
C MET A 337 0.22 -15.29 8.13
N ARG A 338 -1.12 -15.24 8.07
CA ARG A 338 -1.81 -14.69 6.90
C ARG A 338 -1.59 -13.19 6.79
N TYR A 339 -1.73 -12.48 7.92
CA TYR A 339 -1.48 -11.04 7.97
C TYR A 339 -0.01 -10.72 7.72
N TYR A 340 0.92 -11.53 8.25
CA TYR A 340 2.34 -11.40 7.98
C TYR A 340 2.64 -11.55 6.48
N ARG A 341 2.13 -12.62 5.84
CA ARG A 341 2.32 -12.87 4.40
C ARG A 341 1.78 -11.73 3.57
N VAL A 342 0.54 -11.26 3.83
CA VAL A 342 -0.06 -10.15 3.10
C VAL A 342 0.75 -8.86 3.29
N ALA A 343 1.21 -8.55 4.50
CA ALA A 343 2.06 -7.38 4.75
C ALA A 343 3.36 -7.43 3.94
N MET A 344 4.02 -8.60 3.91
CA MET A 344 5.27 -8.79 3.16
C MET A 344 5.04 -8.75 1.65
N ILE A 345 3.96 -9.39 1.13
CA ILE A 345 3.60 -9.31 -0.29
C ILE A 345 3.36 -7.86 -0.68
N THR A 346 2.56 -7.13 0.10
CA THR A 346 2.25 -5.72 -0.17
C THR A 346 3.51 -4.85 -0.20
N PHE A 347 4.44 -5.09 0.73
CA PHE A 347 5.74 -4.41 0.73
C PHE A 347 6.55 -4.74 -0.54
N CYS A 348 6.65 -6.02 -0.91
CA CYS A 348 7.38 -6.42 -2.12
C CYS A 348 6.74 -5.87 -3.39
N CYS A 349 5.40 -5.90 -3.50
CA CYS A 349 4.69 -5.32 -4.63
C CYS A 349 4.96 -3.82 -4.75
N LEU A 350 4.85 -3.07 -3.65
CA LEU A 350 5.20 -1.64 -3.66
C LEU A 350 6.66 -1.40 -4.03
N ALA A 351 7.59 -2.22 -3.51
CA ALA A 351 9.00 -2.09 -3.85
C ALA A 351 9.26 -2.33 -5.35
N ILE A 352 8.58 -3.29 -5.95
CA ILE A 352 8.68 -3.57 -7.41
C ILE A 352 8.01 -2.45 -8.19
N GLU A 353 6.79 -2.05 -7.84
CA GLU A 353 6.04 -0.99 -8.52
C GLU A 353 6.83 0.31 -8.61
N GLN A 354 7.46 0.73 -7.53
CA GLN A 354 8.19 2.01 -7.47
C GLN A 354 9.42 2.07 -8.38
N THR A 355 9.87 0.96 -8.93
CA THR A 355 10.95 0.95 -9.95
C THR A 355 10.49 1.45 -11.31
N ALA A 356 9.21 1.32 -11.63
CA ALA A 356 8.67 1.58 -12.95
C ALA A 356 7.21 2.09 -12.92
N ASP A 357 6.80 2.69 -11.83
CA ASP A 357 5.51 3.37 -11.63
C ASP A 357 5.58 4.23 -10.37
N SER A 358 4.81 5.29 -10.31
CA SER A 358 4.62 6.10 -9.11
C SER A 358 3.40 5.65 -8.29
N SER A 359 3.14 4.34 -8.24
CA SER A 359 1.98 3.75 -7.54
C SER A 359 1.90 4.14 -6.07
N TRP A 360 3.04 4.38 -5.40
CA TRP A 360 3.10 4.90 -4.04
C TRP A 360 2.31 6.21 -3.88
N LEU A 361 2.43 7.11 -4.84
CA LEU A 361 1.81 8.43 -4.84
C LEU A 361 0.42 8.46 -5.46
N SER A 362 0.01 7.42 -6.17
CA SER A 362 -1.24 7.40 -6.93
C SER A 362 -2.40 6.75 -6.17
N GLY A 363 -3.62 7.02 -6.63
CA GLY A 363 -4.82 6.36 -6.14
C GLY A 363 -4.75 4.84 -6.17
N LYS A 364 -4.04 4.27 -7.15
CA LYS A 364 -3.80 2.82 -7.29
C LYS A 364 -3.12 2.22 -6.06
N GLY A 365 -2.17 2.93 -5.44
CA GLY A 365 -1.43 2.48 -4.26
C GLY A 365 -2.23 2.49 -2.96
N MET A 366 -3.38 3.18 -2.91
CA MET A 366 -4.19 3.27 -1.68
C MET A 366 -4.63 1.90 -1.16
N GLY A 367 -4.93 0.96 -2.07
CA GLY A 367 -5.29 -0.41 -1.70
C GLY A 367 -4.17 -1.14 -0.96
N TYR A 368 -2.95 -1.00 -1.42
CA TYR A 368 -1.76 -1.53 -0.74
C TYR A 368 -1.57 -0.89 0.64
N CYS A 369 -1.68 0.43 0.73
CA CYS A 369 -1.56 1.17 1.99
C CYS A 369 -2.61 0.74 3.02
N MET A 370 -3.86 0.55 2.60
CA MET A 370 -4.92 0.03 3.47
C MET A 370 -4.64 -1.39 3.94
N LEU A 371 -4.16 -2.29 3.08
CA LEU A 371 -3.80 -3.67 3.44
C LEU A 371 -2.67 -3.71 4.47
N ILE A 372 -1.60 -2.91 4.28
CA ILE A 372 -0.52 -2.77 5.28
C ILE A 372 -1.10 -2.38 6.64
N ALA A 373 -1.94 -1.36 6.68
CA ALA A 373 -2.52 -0.86 7.92
C ALA A 373 -3.43 -1.89 8.61
N LEU A 374 -4.22 -2.65 7.86
CA LEU A 374 -5.03 -3.74 8.38
C LEU A 374 -4.14 -4.84 8.99
N CYS A 375 -3.01 -5.17 8.35
CA CYS A 375 -2.06 -6.14 8.86
C CYS A 375 -1.40 -5.67 10.16
N LEU A 376 -1.02 -4.40 10.25
CA LEU A 376 -0.44 -3.80 11.46
C LEU A 376 -1.40 -3.83 12.66
N ASN A 377 -2.72 -3.85 12.44
CA ASN A 377 -3.73 -3.96 13.48
C ASN A 377 -3.99 -5.41 13.96
N ALA A 378 -3.47 -6.41 13.27
CA ALA A 378 -3.79 -7.82 13.53
C ALA A 378 -3.50 -8.25 14.98
N ASN A 379 -2.32 -7.92 15.50
CA ASN A 379 -1.92 -8.30 16.87
C ASN A 379 -2.81 -7.67 17.93
N ARG A 380 -3.12 -6.38 17.79
CA ARG A 380 -4.02 -5.70 18.70
C ARG A 380 -5.40 -6.36 18.71
N ASN A 381 -5.93 -6.66 17.54
CA ASN A 381 -7.23 -7.29 17.39
C ASN A 381 -7.26 -8.69 18.00
N ALA A 382 -6.19 -9.49 17.84
CA ALA A 382 -6.06 -10.80 18.45
C ALA A 382 -5.99 -10.72 19.99
N MET A 383 -5.19 -9.80 20.55
CA MET A 383 -5.12 -9.61 22.01
C MET A 383 -6.46 -9.17 22.62
N GLU A 384 -7.15 -8.22 21.99
CA GLU A 384 -8.45 -7.78 22.45
C GLU A 384 -9.52 -8.87 22.34
N GLN A 385 -9.43 -9.74 21.34
CA GLN A 385 -10.32 -10.88 21.21
C GLN A 385 -10.09 -11.88 22.34
N ARG A 386 -8.85 -12.26 22.63
CA ARG A 386 -8.50 -13.15 23.75
C ARG A 386 -9.04 -12.60 25.07
N ARG A 387 -8.79 -11.31 25.35
CA ARG A 387 -9.29 -10.67 26.58
C ARG A 387 -10.82 -10.71 26.68
N ARG A 388 -11.54 -10.57 25.57
CA ARG A 388 -13.01 -10.68 25.57
C ARG A 388 -13.48 -12.11 25.82
N GLU A 389 -12.78 -13.10 25.28
CA GLU A 389 -13.08 -14.51 25.50
C GLU A 389 -12.83 -14.90 26.97
N GLU A 390 -11.73 -14.43 27.57
CA GLU A 390 -11.43 -14.61 28.99
C GLU A 390 -12.53 -13.99 29.88
N MET A 391 -12.86 -12.71 29.65
CA MET A 391 -13.96 -12.07 30.40
C MET A 391 -15.31 -12.78 30.25
N ARG A 392 -15.59 -13.36 29.07
CA ARG A 392 -16.82 -14.16 28.87
C ARG A 392 -16.78 -15.45 29.68
N LYS A 393 -15.66 -16.14 29.72
CA LYS A 393 -15.49 -17.36 30.53
C LYS A 393 -15.67 -17.05 31.99
N GLU A 394 -15.01 -16.01 32.51
CA GLU A 394 -15.18 -15.56 33.89
C GLU A 394 -16.63 -15.20 34.23
N MET A 395 -17.33 -14.49 33.35
CA MET A 395 -18.76 -14.17 33.57
C MET A 395 -19.64 -15.41 33.56
N MET A 396 -19.36 -16.38 32.70
CA MET A 396 -20.12 -17.64 32.66
C MET A 396 -19.89 -18.45 33.94
N GLU A 397 -18.64 -18.49 34.40
CA GLU A 397 -18.28 -19.20 35.64
C GLU A 397 -18.94 -18.56 36.85
N LYS A 398 -18.90 -17.22 36.98
CA LYS A 398 -19.62 -16.49 38.03
C LYS A 398 -21.14 -16.75 38.01
N ARG A 399 -21.75 -16.77 36.82
CA ARG A 399 -23.19 -17.12 36.69
C ARG A 399 -23.47 -18.55 37.15
N ARG A 400 -22.59 -19.50 36.75
CA ARG A 400 -22.74 -20.91 37.17
C ARG A 400 -22.63 -21.09 38.66
N MET A 401 -21.68 -20.40 39.32
CA MET A 401 -21.54 -20.40 40.76
C MET A 401 -22.77 -19.78 41.45
N ALA A 402 -23.28 -18.65 40.94
CA ALA A 402 -24.48 -18.03 41.50
C ALA A 402 -25.72 -18.95 41.39
N THR A 403 -25.94 -19.59 40.24
CA THR A 403 -27.03 -20.51 40.01
C THR A 403 -26.91 -21.76 40.94
N ASN A 404 -25.70 -22.27 41.14
CA ASN A 404 -25.49 -23.40 42.08
C ASN A 404 -25.76 -23.00 43.51
N SER A 405 -25.36 -21.82 43.96
CA SER A 405 -25.65 -21.33 45.32
C SER A 405 -27.14 -21.08 45.55
N GLU A 406 -27.85 -20.57 44.52
CA GLU A 406 -29.33 -20.43 44.60
C GLU A 406 -30.03 -21.78 44.69
N ASN A 407 -29.60 -22.78 43.92
CA ASN A 407 -30.13 -24.14 43.99
C ASN A 407 -29.84 -24.83 45.32
N GLU A 408 -28.66 -24.62 45.91
CA GLU A 408 -28.34 -25.14 47.25
C GLU A 408 -29.20 -24.50 48.36
N GLN A 409 -29.40 -23.17 48.28
CA GLN A 409 -30.28 -22.46 49.21
C GLN A 409 -31.74 -22.92 49.09
N GLN A 410 -32.25 -23.16 47.87
CA GLN A 410 -33.59 -23.72 47.67
C GLN A 410 -33.73 -25.13 48.28
N LYS A 411 -32.75 -25.99 48.04
CA LYS A 411 -32.75 -27.35 48.65
C LYS A 411 -32.71 -27.32 50.17
N LEU A 412 -31.93 -26.41 50.75
CA LEU A 412 -31.89 -26.21 52.17
C LEU A 412 -33.26 -25.74 52.74
N ALA A 413 -33.90 -24.80 52.06
CA ALA A 413 -35.21 -24.28 52.44
C ALA A 413 -36.32 -25.31 52.27
N GLU A 414 -36.26 -26.24 51.35
CA GLU A 414 -37.17 -27.37 51.20
C GLU A 414 -36.98 -28.41 52.33
N ASN A 415 -35.72 -28.73 52.67
CA ASN A 415 -35.41 -29.65 53.74
C ASN A 415 -35.79 -29.14 55.15
N ILE A 416 -35.91 -27.84 55.34
CA ILE A 416 -36.39 -27.26 56.67
C ILE A 416 -37.90 -27.26 56.74
N LYS A 417 -38.62 -27.38 55.61
CA LYS A 417 -40.10 -27.44 55.60
C LYS A 417 -40.69 -28.85 55.66
N SER A 418 -39.86 -29.85 55.43
CA SER A 418 -40.21 -31.29 55.66
C SER A 418 -39.91 -31.74 57.09
#